data_0a6653a23626eff2d6b9706f6236f211
#
_entry.id   0a6653a23626eff2d6b9706f6236f211
#
_cell.length_a   1.000
_cell.length_b   1.000
_cell.length_c   1.000
_cell.angle_alpha   90.00
_cell.angle_beta   90.00
_cell.angle_gamma   90.00
#
_symmetry.space_group_name_H-M   'P 1'
#
loop_
_entity.id
_entity.type
_entity.pdbx_description
1 polymer ?
#
loop_
_entity_poly.entity_id
_entity_poly.type
_entity_poly.pdbx_seq_one_letter_code
_entity_poly.pdbx_strand_id
1 'polypeptide(L)'
;LPAANMGVIEVPFRGRQLKVAGDRTFDTWTVTIINDTDMGLRGAFERWINMLGTSDSGQGRTNPSTYQKELYVYQLGRSLPGSSGSSSNFDDQKITALRRYKFWGCFPTAVSQIDLAFDNNDAISEFTVEFQVQWWESDGNGGTSNAVPNK
;
A
#
# COMPACT_ATOMS: atom_id res chain seq x y z
N LEU A 1 2.33 3.01 -6.51
CA LEU A 1 0.93 2.59 -6.35
C LEU A 1 0.67 1.39 -7.25
N PRO A 2 -0.09 0.38 -6.80
CA PRO A 2 -0.44 -0.76 -7.64
C PRO A 2 -1.41 -0.33 -8.74
N ALA A 3 -1.33 -0.99 -9.90
CA ALA A 3 -2.28 -0.76 -10.97
C ALA A 3 -3.68 -1.30 -10.59
N ALA A 4 -4.70 -0.61 -11.07
CA ALA A 4 -6.08 -1.06 -11.01
C ALA A 4 -6.53 -1.36 -12.44
N ASN A 5 -6.83 -2.62 -12.70
CA ASN A 5 -7.19 -3.09 -14.02
C ASN A 5 -8.70 -3.35 -14.08
N MET A 6 -9.32 -2.99 -15.20
CA MET A 6 -10.72 -3.27 -15.48
C MET A 6 -10.80 -4.35 -16.56
N GLY A 7 -11.39 -5.48 -16.22
CA GLY A 7 -11.68 -6.52 -17.19
C GLY A 7 -12.65 -6.03 -18.28
N VAL A 8 -12.58 -6.63 -19.46
CA VAL A 8 -13.47 -6.34 -20.57
C VAL A 8 -14.17 -7.63 -20.98
N ILE A 9 -15.48 -7.61 -20.97
CA ILE A 9 -16.32 -8.71 -21.47
C ILE A 9 -16.74 -8.36 -22.89
N GLU A 10 -16.41 -9.25 -23.83
CA GLU A 10 -16.77 -9.08 -25.23
C GLU A 10 -18.00 -9.93 -25.56
N VAL A 11 -19.08 -9.25 -25.92
CA VAL A 11 -20.34 -9.91 -26.33
C VAL A 11 -20.49 -9.80 -27.85
N PRO A 12 -20.49 -10.90 -28.61
CA PRO A 12 -20.69 -10.85 -30.05
C PRO A 12 -22.13 -10.51 -30.36
N PHE A 13 -22.34 -9.47 -31.20
CA PHE A 13 -23.65 -9.05 -31.61
C PHE A 13 -23.66 -8.66 -33.11
N ARG A 14 -24.34 -9.44 -33.94
CA ARG A 14 -24.62 -9.14 -35.37
C ARG A 14 -23.38 -8.65 -36.14
N GLY A 15 -22.27 -9.43 -36.11
CA GLY A 15 -21.05 -9.13 -36.87
C GLY A 15 -20.13 -8.10 -36.27
N ARG A 16 -20.40 -7.63 -35.05
CA ARG A 16 -19.50 -6.79 -34.25
C ARG A 16 -19.48 -7.24 -32.78
N GLN A 17 -18.46 -6.86 -32.07
CA GLN A 17 -18.34 -7.11 -30.64
C GLN A 17 -18.75 -5.88 -29.83
N LEU A 18 -19.66 -6.08 -28.90
CA LEU A 18 -19.99 -5.10 -27.88
C LEU A 18 -19.06 -5.32 -26.66
N LYS A 19 -18.35 -4.28 -26.22
CA LYS A 19 -17.48 -4.35 -25.06
C LYS A 19 -18.18 -3.81 -23.82
N VAL A 20 -18.23 -4.61 -22.77
CA VAL A 20 -18.83 -4.27 -21.48
C VAL A 20 -17.75 -4.35 -20.41
N ALA A 21 -17.80 -3.46 -19.41
CA ALA A 21 -16.88 -3.50 -18.29
C ALA A 21 -17.11 -4.80 -17.47
N GLY A 22 -16.02 -5.49 -17.18
CA GLY A 22 -15.98 -6.68 -16.34
C GLY A 22 -15.48 -6.38 -14.92
N ASP A 23 -14.84 -7.36 -14.31
CA ASP A 23 -14.36 -7.26 -12.94
C ASP A 23 -13.13 -6.36 -12.83
N ARG A 24 -13.02 -5.65 -11.69
CA ARG A 24 -11.85 -4.86 -11.35
C ARG A 24 -10.87 -5.70 -10.55
N THR A 25 -9.61 -5.69 -10.96
CA THR A 25 -8.51 -6.35 -10.27
C THR A 25 -7.43 -5.35 -9.88
N PHE A 26 -6.74 -5.63 -8.77
CA PHE A 26 -5.65 -4.82 -8.25
C PHE A 26 -4.37 -5.64 -8.24
N ASP A 27 -3.30 -5.06 -8.75
CA ASP A 27 -2.00 -5.71 -8.78
C ASP A 27 -1.33 -5.70 -7.40
N THR A 28 -0.32 -6.55 -7.25
CA THR A 28 0.55 -6.57 -6.06
C THR A 28 1.24 -5.22 -5.89
N TRP A 29 1.30 -4.75 -4.65
CA TRP A 29 1.94 -3.49 -4.33
C TRP A 29 3.29 -3.73 -3.68
N THR A 30 4.35 -3.29 -4.36
CA THR A 30 5.73 -3.39 -3.91
C THR A 30 6.18 -2.05 -3.32
N VAL A 31 6.71 -2.08 -2.11
CA VAL A 31 7.18 -0.90 -1.37
C VAL A 31 8.61 -1.11 -0.93
N THR A 32 9.48 -0.15 -1.23
CA THR A 32 10.83 -0.10 -0.67
C THR A 32 10.81 0.68 0.63
N ILE A 33 11.36 0.10 1.68
CA ILE A 33 11.36 0.65 3.04
C ILE A 33 12.81 0.86 3.47
N ILE A 34 13.09 2.05 3.96
CA ILE A 34 14.37 2.36 4.59
C ILE A 34 14.38 1.69 5.96
N ASN A 35 15.44 0.93 6.21
CA ASN A 35 15.58 0.21 7.46
C ASN A 35 15.94 1.16 8.60
N ASP A 36 15.39 0.87 9.77
CA ASP A 36 15.72 1.57 11.01
C ASP A 36 17.00 0.99 11.64
N THR A 37 17.72 1.80 12.40
CA THR A 37 18.96 1.41 13.10
C THR A 37 18.77 0.18 14.01
N ASP A 38 17.59 0.05 14.59
CA ASP A 38 17.24 -1.05 15.50
C ASP A 38 16.59 -2.25 14.78
N MET A 39 16.48 -2.21 13.44
CA MET A 39 15.77 -3.21 12.63
C MET A 39 14.32 -3.47 13.08
N GLY A 40 13.74 -2.56 13.82
CA GLY A 40 12.39 -2.68 14.40
C GLY A 40 11.31 -2.82 13.33
N LEU A 41 11.43 -2.05 12.24
CA LEU A 41 10.48 -2.12 11.11
C LEU A 41 10.51 -3.48 10.43
N ARG A 42 11.70 -3.99 10.10
CA ARG A 42 11.83 -5.32 9.52
C ARG A 42 11.26 -6.40 10.42
N GLY A 43 11.60 -6.38 11.71
CA GLY A 43 11.06 -7.31 12.67
C GLY A 43 9.54 -7.25 12.80
N ALA A 44 8.92 -6.09 12.57
CA ALA A 44 7.46 -5.96 12.54
C ALA A 44 6.85 -6.69 11.33
N PHE A 45 7.45 -6.57 10.14
CA PHE A 45 6.98 -7.28 8.95
C PHE A 45 7.21 -8.79 9.04
N GLU A 46 8.34 -9.23 9.60
CA GLU A 46 8.60 -10.65 9.84
C GLU A 46 7.57 -11.26 10.81
N ARG A 47 7.23 -10.56 11.89
CA ARG A 47 6.15 -10.98 12.79
C ARG A 47 4.79 -11.01 12.09
N TRP A 48 4.53 -10.06 11.21
CA TRP A 48 3.27 -10.02 10.45
C TRP A 48 3.15 -11.21 9.49
N ILE A 49 4.21 -11.53 8.75
CA ILE A 49 4.24 -12.73 7.89
C ILE A 49 4.10 -14.00 8.72
N ASN A 50 4.77 -14.09 9.87
CA ASN A 50 4.66 -15.25 10.75
C ASN A 50 3.23 -15.45 11.32
N MET A 51 2.42 -14.39 11.40
CA MET A 51 1.00 -14.52 11.74
C MET A 51 0.18 -15.17 10.62
N LEU A 52 0.61 -15.04 9.37
CA LEU A 52 -0.04 -15.66 8.22
C LEU A 52 0.27 -17.16 8.13
N GLY A 53 1.48 -17.54 8.50
CA GLY A 53 1.91 -18.94 8.56
C GLY A 53 3.21 -19.05 9.33
N THR A 54 3.17 -19.79 10.43
CA THR A 54 4.36 -20.01 11.27
C THR A 54 5.33 -20.92 10.54
N SER A 55 6.60 -20.54 10.48
CA SER A 55 7.65 -21.29 9.78
C SER A 55 7.87 -22.69 10.35
N ASP A 56 7.60 -22.88 11.64
CA ASP A 56 7.80 -24.13 12.35
C ASP A 56 6.63 -25.13 12.17
N SER A 57 5.41 -24.67 12.37
CA SER A 57 4.23 -25.56 12.38
C SER A 57 3.32 -25.41 11.15
N GLY A 58 3.55 -24.42 10.30
CA GLY A 58 2.69 -24.09 9.16
C GLY A 58 1.29 -23.60 9.58
N GLN A 59 1.05 -23.44 10.87
CA GLN A 59 -0.23 -22.93 11.37
C GLN A 59 -0.27 -21.42 11.24
N GLY A 60 -1.31 -20.90 10.59
CA GLY A 60 -1.56 -19.49 10.45
C GLY A 60 -2.95 -19.09 10.93
N ARG A 61 -3.18 -17.81 10.99
CA ARG A 61 -4.50 -17.26 11.32
C ARG A 61 -5.42 -17.39 10.11
N THR A 62 -6.50 -18.13 10.27
CA THR A 62 -7.49 -18.36 9.20
C THR A 62 -8.47 -17.21 9.02
N ASN A 63 -8.65 -16.38 10.05
CA ASN A 63 -9.58 -15.24 9.99
C ASN A 63 -8.90 -14.02 9.35
N PRO A 64 -9.34 -13.55 8.16
CA PRO A 64 -8.75 -12.41 7.47
C PRO A 64 -8.69 -11.14 8.30
N SER A 65 -9.69 -10.88 9.15
CA SER A 65 -9.74 -9.67 9.97
C SER A 65 -8.58 -9.55 10.97
N THR A 66 -7.89 -10.65 11.28
CA THR A 66 -6.77 -10.65 12.23
C THR A 66 -5.45 -10.24 11.59
N TYR A 67 -5.24 -10.56 10.31
CA TYR A 67 -3.99 -10.29 9.60
C TYR A 67 -4.08 -9.19 8.54
N GLN A 68 -5.26 -8.95 7.99
CA GLN A 68 -5.47 -7.85 7.05
C GLN A 68 -5.50 -6.51 7.79
N LYS A 69 -4.82 -5.52 7.23
CA LYS A 69 -4.75 -4.17 7.77
C LYS A 69 -5.08 -3.13 6.71
N GLU A 70 -5.53 -1.98 7.16
CA GLU A 70 -5.65 -0.80 6.33
C GLU A 70 -4.30 -0.08 6.30
N LEU A 71 -3.87 0.34 5.11
CA LEU A 71 -2.65 1.08 4.92
C LEU A 71 -2.96 2.43 4.26
N TYR A 72 -2.14 3.42 4.57
CA TYR A 72 -2.28 4.77 4.04
C TYR A 72 -0.97 5.21 3.38
N VAL A 73 -1.09 5.80 2.21
CA VAL A 73 0.03 6.43 1.50
C VAL A 73 -0.28 7.89 1.28
N TYR A 74 0.66 8.74 1.66
CA TYR A 74 0.57 10.17 1.49
C TYR A 74 1.58 10.63 0.45
N GLN A 75 1.12 11.29 -0.58
CA GLN A 75 1.99 12.01 -1.50
C GLN A 75 2.31 13.37 -0.88
N LEU A 76 3.56 13.56 -0.51
CA LEU A 76 4.01 14.80 0.09
C LEU A 76 4.33 15.83 -0.99
N GLY A 77 3.90 17.05 -0.79
CA GLY A 77 4.26 18.19 -1.61
C GLY A 77 5.50 18.89 -1.06
N ARG A 78 6.21 19.61 -1.91
CA ARG A 78 7.24 20.55 -1.46
C ARG A 78 6.53 21.74 -0.81
N SER A 79 6.58 21.86 0.53
CA SER A 79 6.00 23.02 1.18
C SER A 79 6.84 24.26 0.90
N LEU A 80 6.19 25.26 0.30
CA LEU A 80 6.75 26.61 0.20
C LEU A 80 6.58 27.29 1.56
N PRO A 81 7.60 28.03 2.04
CA PRO A 81 7.44 28.86 3.24
C PRO A 81 6.31 29.87 3.00
N GLY A 82 5.24 29.77 3.77
CA GLY A 82 4.12 30.72 3.72
C GLY A 82 2.82 30.23 3.10
N SER A 83 2.72 29.03 2.56
CA SER A 83 1.43 28.50 2.14
C SER A 83 0.66 27.95 3.34
N SER A 84 -0.38 28.64 3.75
CA SER A 84 -1.34 28.22 4.76
C SER A 84 -2.25 27.13 4.18
N GLY A 85 -1.75 25.91 4.13
CA GLY A 85 -2.53 24.74 3.81
C GLY A 85 -2.86 23.98 5.08
N SER A 86 -4.12 23.58 5.21
CA SER A 86 -4.71 22.87 6.34
C SER A 86 -3.79 21.79 6.92
N SER A 87 -3.43 21.96 8.18
CA SER A 87 -2.58 21.07 8.94
C SER A 87 -3.34 19.82 9.32
N SER A 88 -2.98 18.68 8.76
CA SER A 88 -3.09 17.41 9.48
C SER A 88 -1.81 17.22 10.27
N ASN A 89 -1.95 17.08 11.58
CA ASN A 89 -0.90 17.06 12.59
C ASN A 89 0.20 16.02 12.33
N PHE A 90 1.23 16.41 11.61
CA PHE A 90 2.56 15.88 11.78
C PHE A 90 3.39 17.02 12.38
N ASP A 91 3.84 16.80 13.60
CA ASP A 91 4.49 17.74 14.46
C ASP A 91 5.50 18.65 13.74
N ASP A 92 5.31 19.97 13.87
CA ASP A 92 6.22 21.09 13.61
C ASP A 92 6.86 21.30 12.21
N GLN A 93 6.74 20.40 11.27
CA GLN A 93 7.09 20.70 9.87
C GLN A 93 5.83 20.59 9.02
N LYS A 94 5.32 21.70 8.54
CA LYS A 94 4.15 21.80 7.64
C LYS A 94 4.40 21.10 6.30
N ILE A 95 4.44 19.77 6.34
CA ILE A 95 4.47 18.95 5.13
C ILE A 95 3.02 18.86 4.64
N THR A 96 2.73 19.51 3.54
CA THR A 96 1.40 19.46 2.93
C THR A 96 1.26 18.15 2.16
N ALA A 97 0.36 17.28 2.62
CA ALA A 97 -0.02 16.12 1.85
C ALA A 97 -0.84 16.57 0.62
N LEU A 98 -0.34 16.32 -0.57
CA LEU A 98 -1.03 16.64 -1.83
C LEU A 98 -2.17 15.66 -2.08
N ARG A 99 -1.98 14.41 -1.75
CA ARG A 99 -2.95 13.35 -1.95
C ARG A 99 -2.76 12.24 -0.95
N ARG A 100 -3.87 11.66 -0.50
CA ARG A 100 -3.90 10.48 0.36
C ARG A 100 -4.51 9.32 -0.41
N TYR A 101 -3.92 8.15 -0.25
CA TYR A 101 -4.44 6.90 -0.77
C TYR A 101 -4.69 5.96 0.39
N LYS A 102 -5.87 5.34 0.42
CA LYS A 102 -6.23 4.35 1.42
C LYS A 102 -6.32 2.98 0.75
N PHE A 103 -5.67 2.01 1.35
CA PHE A 103 -5.63 0.62 0.92
C PHE A 103 -6.34 -0.25 1.92
N TRP A 104 -7.19 -1.11 1.42
CA TRP A 104 -8.03 -1.98 2.24
C TRP A 104 -7.58 -3.43 2.13
N GLY A 105 -7.66 -4.17 3.28
CA GLY A 105 -7.42 -5.58 3.32
C GLY A 105 -5.99 -5.97 2.88
N CYS A 106 -5.00 -5.14 3.24
CA CYS A 106 -3.61 -5.38 2.88
C CYS A 106 -2.95 -6.39 3.82
N PHE A 107 -2.12 -7.25 3.24
CA PHE A 107 -1.23 -8.12 3.99
C PHE A 107 0.06 -8.37 3.20
N PRO A 108 1.21 -8.53 3.89
CA PRO A 108 2.48 -8.79 3.22
C PRO A 108 2.54 -10.23 2.72
N THR A 109 3.06 -10.43 1.50
CA THR A 109 3.30 -11.73 0.90
C THR A 109 4.77 -12.09 0.83
N ALA A 110 5.64 -11.09 0.73
CA ALA A 110 7.08 -11.29 0.72
C ALA A 110 7.81 -10.11 1.38
N VAL A 111 8.92 -10.41 2.04
CA VAL A 111 9.92 -9.45 2.51
C VAL A 111 11.23 -9.84 1.87
N SER A 112 11.88 -8.88 1.18
CA SER A 112 13.13 -9.17 0.49
C SER A 112 14.26 -9.50 1.46
N GLN A 113 15.30 -10.13 0.94
CA GLN A 113 16.57 -10.29 1.65
C GLN A 113 17.24 -8.95 1.93
N ILE A 114 18.11 -8.92 2.93
CA ILE A 114 19.04 -7.81 3.20
C ILE A 114 20.45 -8.39 3.15
N ASP A 115 21.33 -7.75 2.40
CA ASP A 115 22.74 -8.08 2.37
C ASP A 115 23.43 -7.50 3.62
N LEU A 116 24.01 -8.37 4.42
CA LEU A 116 24.77 -7.97 5.61
C LEU A 116 26.26 -8.02 5.27
N ALA A 117 26.84 -6.85 5.01
CA ALA A 117 28.27 -6.71 4.69
C ALA A 117 28.92 -5.68 5.63
N PHE A 118 30.15 -5.97 6.08
CA PHE A 118 30.89 -5.08 6.97
C PHE A 118 31.48 -3.84 6.27
N ASP A 119 31.57 -3.89 4.96
CA ASP A 119 32.17 -2.85 4.12
C ASP A 119 31.17 -1.79 3.62
N ASN A 120 29.89 -1.96 3.90
CA ASN A 120 28.83 -1.01 3.51
C ASN A 120 28.52 0.00 4.63
N ASN A 121 29.53 0.77 5.05
CA ASN A 121 29.34 1.74 6.14
C ASN A 121 28.59 3.02 5.74
N ASP A 122 28.58 3.35 4.42
CA ASP A 122 28.00 4.60 3.91
C ASP A 122 26.70 4.38 3.08
N ALA A 123 26.16 3.16 3.07
CA ALA A 123 24.95 2.83 2.32
C ALA A 123 23.72 2.80 3.22
N ILE A 124 22.62 3.38 2.75
CA ILE A 124 21.33 3.27 3.42
C ILE A 124 20.85 1.83 3.25
N SER A 125 20.53 1.17 4.37
CA SER A 125 19.94 -0.17 4.32
C SER A 125 18.47 -0.07 3.93
N GLU A 126 18.11 -0.75 2.85
CA GLU A 126 16.74 -0.79 2.33
C GLU A 126 16.28 -2.24 2.17
N PHE A 127 14.99 -2.46 2.32
CA PHE A 127 14.36 -3.73 1.99
C PHE A 127 13.02 -3.49 1.31
N THR A 128 12.58 -4.48 0.57
CA THR A 128 11.33 -4.41 -0.19
C THR A 128 10.29 -5.32 0.43
N VAL A 129 9.08 -4.84 0.52
CA VAL A 129 7.91 -5.61 0.97
C VAL A 129 6.88 -5.64 -0.14
N GLU A 130 6.38 -6.83 -0.44
CA GLU A 130 5.27 -7.01 -1.36
C GLU A 130 3.97 -7.21 -0.57
N PHE A 131 2.95 -6.47 -0.96
CA PHE A 131 1.62 -6.53 -0.36
C PHE A 131 0.59 -6.99 -1.37
N GLN A 132 -0.29 -7.88 -0.96
CA GLN A 132 -1.58 -8.06 -1.62
C GLN A 132 -2.58 -7.04 -1.07
N VAL A 133 -3.35 -6.46 -1.97
CA VAL A 133 -4.32 -5.40 -1.68
C VAL A 133 -5.67 -5.84 -2.23
N GLN A 134 -6.72 -5.78 -1.42
CA GLN A 134 -8.06 -6.11 -1.88
C GLN A 134 -8.59 -5.01 -2.82
N TRP A 135 -8.46 -3.78 -2.40
CA TRP A 135 -8.81 -2.61 -3.20
C TRP A 135 -8.21 -1.35 -2.57
N TRP A 136 -8.12 -0.30 -3.35
CA TRP A 136 -7.64 1.00 -2.88
C TRP A 136 -8.45 2.14 -3.50
N GLU A 137 -8.48 3.25 -2.79
CA GLU A 137 -9.10 4.48 -3.22
C GLU A 137 -8.20 5.69 -2.97
N SER A 138 -8.37 6.75 -3.75
CA SER A 138 -7.71 8.01 -3.52
C SER A 138 -8.68 9.00 -2.93
N ASP A 139 -8.36 9.54 -1.76
CA ASP A 139 -9.06 10.71 -1.25
C ASP A 139 -8.61 11.94 -2.06
N GLY A 140 -9.55 12.62 -2.69
CA GLY A 140 -9.28 13.90 -3.33
C GLY A 140 -8.77 14.90 -2.30
N ASN A 141 -7.78 15.66 -2.70
CA ASN A 141 -7.19 16.83 -2.04
C ASN A 141 -7.64 17.10 -0.58
N GLY A 142 -6.85 16.61 0.39
CA GLY A 142 -6.88 17.10 1.77
C GLY A 142 -8.12 16.80 2.62
N GLY A 143 -8.84 15.69 2.39
CA GLY A 143 -9.78 15.18 3.40
C GLY A 143 -11.27 15.35 3.15
N THR A 144 -11.69 15.60 1.94
CA THR A 144 -13.09 15.38 1.57
C THR A 144 -13.22 14.05 0.84
N SER A 145 -13.75 13.06 1.54
CA SER A 145 -14.18 11.82 0.91
C SER A 145 -15.19 12.15 -0.17
N ASN A 146 -14.84 11.89 -1.43
CA ASN A 146 -15.85 11.78 -2.48
C ASN A 146 -16.58 10.43 -2.25
N ALA A 147 -17.39 10.38 -1.21
CA ALA A 147 -18.44 9.38 -1.15
C ALA A 147 -19.32 9.62 -2.38
N VAL A 148 -19.25 8.71 -3.33
CA VAL A 148 -20.24 8.67 -4.41
C VAL A 148 -21.59 8.51 -3.73
N PRO A 149 -22.53 9.47 -3.86
CA PRO A 149 -23.84 9.31 -3.25
C PRO A 149 -24.50 8.09 -3.90
N ASN A 150 -24.81 7.08 -3.07
CA ASN A 150 -25.70 6.01 -3.49
C ASN A 150 -27.02 6.64 -3.97
N LYS A 151 -27.29 6.48 -5.26
CA LYS A 151 -28.64 6.60 -5.81
C LYS A 151 -29.31 5.24 -5.74
#